data_f8dae69f884ba0a0d6f79b583c2994bb
#
_entry.id   f8dae69f884ba0a0d6f79b583c2994bb
#
_cell.length_a   1.000
_cell.length_b   1.000
_cell.length_c   1.000
_cell.angle_alpha   90.00
_cell.angle_beta   90.00
_cell.angle_gamma   90.00
#
_symmetry.space_group_name_H-M   'P 1'
#
loop_
_entity.id
_entity.type
_entity.pdbx_description
1 polymer ?
#
loop_
_entity_poly.entity_id
_entity_poly.type
_entity_poly.pdbx_seq_one_letter_code
_entity_poly.pdbx_strand_id
1 'polypeptide(L)'
;MNMSVDGAFIYFTIPILGGINITQTTVSHLIVTIFLCGLSIYLGKRLTKRPDGLQVMVEKGVMMLHNMVVETMGQHNAHWVPFIGTIFLSSICGSFIGLTGFLRSSTADLSCTMVWALMVSVIIWYNNIKNNGLIGWLKGFTEPIVVMTPMNLIGEIAQPVSMAFRHFGNVAGGGVITTLIYTSLSLASAALMNLISASGWVVSVVLLAAAAGLVVLWKKSTKKVALVCGIISGVLGLFGLLEATGILTGIPILTYGIPAVLSCYFDIFSGFVQAYVFTLLTMVYISGALPEPAEAPAA
;
A
#
# COMPACT_ATOMS: atom_id res chain seq x y z
N MET A 1 26.52 -12.06 -1.30
CA MET A 1 25.45 -11.09 -1.65
C MET A 1 24.88 -10.59 -0.34
N ASN A 2 25.14 -9.32 0.01
CA ASN A 2 24.64 -8.74 1.25
C ASN A 2 23.15 -8.46 1.07
N MET A 3 22.31 -9.07 1.91
CA MET A 3 20.90 -8.69 2.00
C MET A 3 20.82 -7.34 2.71
N SER A 4 20.93 -6.24 1.96
CA SER A 4 20.66 -4.91 2.47
C SER A 4 19.23 -4.54 2.08
N VAL A 5 18.38 -4.38 3.07
CA VAL A 5 17.12 -3.69 2.88
C VAL A 5 17.46 -2.21 2.90
N ASP A 6 17.72 -1.65 1.71
CA ASP A 6 18.11 -0.26 1.59
C ASP A 6 16.94 0.65 1.99
N GLY A 7 17.23 1.63 2.84
CA GLY A 7 16.30 2.70 3.19
C GLY A 7 15.91 3.55 1.97
N ALA A 8 15.10 4.58 2.18
CA ALA A 8 14.79 5.53 1.11
C ALA A 8 16.06 6.26 0.65
N PHE A 9 16.30 6.28 -0.66
CA PHE A 9 17.46 6.99 -1.23
C PHE A 9 17.33 8.50 -0.97
N ILE A 10 18.43 9.13 -0.51
CA ILE A 10 18.49 10.57 -0.25
C ILE A 10 19.04 11.24 -1.51
N TYR A 11 18.24 12.10 -2.16
CA TYR A 11 18.67 12.83 -3.34
C TYR A 11 19.59 14.01 -2.97
N PHE A 12 19.18 14.81 -1.98
CA PHE A 12 19.96 15.92 -1.47
C PHE A 12 19.50 16.32 -0.07
N THR A 13 20.40 17.00 0.66
CA THR A 13 20.12 17.51 2.00
C THR A 13 20.13 19.04 1.96
N ILE A 14 19.05 19.67 2.39
CA ILE A 14 18.96 21.13 2.51
C ILE A 14 19.58 21.51 3.85
N PRO A 15 20.61 22.38 3.91
CA PRO A 15 21.31 22.73 5.14
C PRO A 15 20.52 23.76 5.96
N ILE A 16 19.25 23.48 6.26
CA ILE A 16 18.36 24.31 7.09
C ILE A 16 18.00 23.51 8.31
N LEU A 17 18.00 24.12 9.51
CA LEU A 17 17.56 23.49 10.78
C LEU A 17 18.23 22.12 11.11
N GLY A 18 19.50 21.96 10.79
CA GLY A 18 20.23 20.71 11.06
C GLY A 18 20.27 19.70 9.90
N GLY A 19 19.78 20.09 8.72
CA GLY A 19 19.83 19.29 7.50
C GLY A 19 18.51 18.51 7.27
N ILE A 20 17.68 18.99 6.33
CA ILE A 20 16.47 18.30 5.91
C ILE A 20 16.82 17.42 4.71
N ASN A 21 16.71 16.11 4.88
CA ASN A 21 16.95 15.14 3.82
C ASN A 21 15.74 15.05 2.89
N ILE A 22 15.92 15.35 1.61
CA ILE A 22 14.93 15.08 0.58
C ILE A 22 15.13 13.66 0.09
N THR A 23 14.22 12.80 0.52
CA THR A 23 14.23 11.37 0.20
C THR A 23 13.40 11.08 -1.06
N GLN A 24 13.59 9.91 -1.64
CA GLN A 24 12.79 9.42 -2.76
C GLN A 24 11.28 9.41 -2.43
N THR A 25 10.92 9.09 -1.20
CA THR A 25 9.53 9.08 -0.72
C THR A 25 8.93 10.47 -0.66
N THR A 26 9.73 11.49 -0.28
CA THR A 26 9.29 12.90 -0.31
C THR A 26 8.97 13.36 -1.74
N VAL A 27 9.82 13.00 -2.70
CA VAL A 27 9.59 13.32 -4.13
C VAL A 27 8.36 12.58 -4.64
N SER A 28 8.19 11.30 -4.30
CA SER A 28 6.99 10.52 -4.66
C SER A 28 5.72 11.18 -4.14
N HIS A 29 5.72 11.64 -2.88
CA HIS A 29 4.58 12.32 -2.28
C HIS A 29 4.26 13.65 -2.99
N LEU A 30 5.28 14.43 -3.34
CA LEU A 30 5.13 15.67 -4.09
C LEU A 30 4.51 15.42 -5.46
N ILE A 31 4.97 14.39 -6.19
CA ILE A 31 4.42 14.00 -7.49
C ILE A 31 2.95 13.62 -7.36
N VAL A 32 2.59 12.79 -6.38
CA VAL A 32 1.19 12.40 -6.11
C VAL A 32 0.34 13.63 -5.83
N THR A 33 0.82 14.54 -4.99
CA THR A 33 0.09 15.77 -4.64
C THR A 33 -0.15 16.65 -5.87
N ILE A 34 0.89 16.90 -6.68
CA ILE A 34 0.77 17.68 -7.93
C ILE A 34 -0.20 17.00 -8.91
N PHE A 35 -0.11 15.68 -9.04
CA PHE A 35 -1.00 14.91 -9.90
C PHE A 35 -2.47 15.02 -9.46
N LEU A 36 -2.76 14.83 -8.17
CA LEU A 36 -4.12 14.93 -7.63
C LEU A 36 -4.68 16.35 -7.74
N CYS A 37 -3.86 17.37 -7.43
CA CYS A 37 -4.27 18.78 -7.61
C CYS A 37 -4.55 19.10 -9.08
N GLY A 38 -3.67 18.69 -9.99
CA GLY A 38 -3.83 18.89 -11.42
C GLY A 38 -5.08 18.19 -11.95
N LEU A 39 -5.31 16.93 -11.55
CA LEU A 39 -6.49 16.16 -11.91
C LEU A 39 -7.78 16.82 -11.39
N SER A 40 -7.79 17.28 -10.14
CA SER A 40 -8.95 17.94 -9.54
C SER A 40 -9.29 19.25 -10.25
N ILE A 41 -8.29 20.07 -10.60
CA ILE A 41 -8.48 21.31 -11.35
C ILE A 41 -8.99 21.02 -12.77
N TYR A 42 -8.41 20.01 -13.44
CA TYR A 42 -8.80 19.61 -14.79
C TYR A 42 -10.26 19.13 -14.83
N LEU A 43 -10.63 18.24 -13.91
CA LEU A 43 -11.99 17.73 -13.81
C LEU A 43 -12.98 18.83 -13.42
N GLY A 44 -12.62 19.66 -12.42
CA GLY A 44 -13.47 20.77 -11.97
C GLY A 44 -13.82 21.79 -13.06
N LYS A 45 -12.88 22.07 -13.97
CA LYS A 45 -13.10 22.98 -15.12
C LYS A 45 -13.99 22.38 -16.21
N ARG A 46 -14.16 21.07 -16.26
CA ARG A 46 -14.93 20.35 -17.31
C ARG A 46 -16.29 19.83 -16.84
N LEU A 47 -16.74 20.22 -15.65
CA LEU A 47 -18.04 19.80 -15.14
C LEU A 47 -19.16 20.35 -15.99
N THR A 48 -20.04 19.47 -16.46
CA THR A 48 -21.25 19.78 -17.23
C THR A 48 -22.50 19.35 -16.46
N LYS A 49 -23.64 20.02 -16.73
CA LYS A 49 -24.94 19.68 -16.07
C LYS A 49 -25.46 18.28 -16.44
N ARG A 50 -25.04 17.74 -17.58
CA ARG A 50 -25.35 16.35 -17.98
C ARG A 50 -24.03 15.61 -18.03
N PRO A 51 -23.73 14.79 -16.99
CA PRO A 51 -22.48 14.07 -16.91
C PRO A 51 -22.40 13.04 -18.03
N ASP A 52 -21.23 12.94 -18.68
CA ASP A 52 -20.95 11.97 -19.72
C ASP A 52 -19.54 11.37 -19.52
N GLY A 53 -19.36 10.10 -19.90
CA GLY A 53 -18.08 9.41 -19.90
C GLY A 53 -17.33 9.44 -18.56
N LEU A 54 -16.16 10.07 -18.54
CA LEU A 54 -15.29 10.16 -17.35
C LEU A 54 -15.95 10.90 -16.18
N GLN A 55 -16.80 11.90 -16.43
CA GLN A 55 -17.46 12.65 -15.37
C GLN A 55 -18.38 11.74 -14.54
N VAL A 56 -19.12 10.84 -15.19
CA VAL A 56 -20.00 9.87 -14.50
C VAL A 56 -19.20 8.98 -13.54
N MET A 57 -17.99 8.53 -13.95
CA MET A 57 -17.15 7.70 -13.12
C MET A 57 -16.62 8.47 -11.90
N VAL A 58 -16.19 9.71 -12.09
CA VAL A 58 -15.70 10.58 -11.02
C VAL A 58 -16.81 10.95 -10.05
N GLU A 59 -17.99 11.33 -10.55
CA GLU A 59 -19.15 11.66 -9.70
C GLU A 59 -19.60 10.45 -8.89
N LYS A 60 -19.59 9.24 -9.47
CA LYS A 60 -19.88 8.00 -8.74
C LYS A 60 -18.86 7.75 -7.64
N GLY A 61 -17.58 8.00 -7.88
CA GLY A 61 -16.52 7.91 -6.87
C GLY A 61 -16.71 8.92 -5.73
N VAL A 62 -17.03 10.18 -6.05
CA VAL A 62 -17.32 11.22 -5.06
C VAL A 62 -18.60 10.88 -4.28
N MET A 63 -19.62 10.35 -4.93
CA MET A 63 -20.85 9.91 -4.26
C MET A 63 -20.59 8.74 -3.30
N MET A 64 -19.73 7.79 -3.68
CA MET A 64 -19.33 6.69 -2.80
C MET A 64 -18.62 7.21 -1.56
N LEU A 65 -17.68 8.16 -1.71
CA LEU A 65 -17.00 8.83 -0.59
C LEU A 65 -17.99 9.62 0.28
N HIS A 66 -18.91 10.34 -0.33
CA HIS A 66 -19.96 11.08 0.38
C HIS A 66 -20.82 10.14 1.23
N ASN A 67 -21.30 9.03 0.67
CA ASN A 67 -22.10 8.06 1.39
C ASN A 67 -21.31 7.45 2.56
N MET A 68 -20.04 7.09 2.34
CA MET A 68 -19.16 6.57 3.39
C MET A 68 -19.00 7.56 4.56
N VAL A 69 -18.84 8.86 4.27
CA VAL A 69 -18.75 9.89 5.30
C VAL A 69 -20.08 10.06 6.02
N VAL A 70 -21.20 10.10 5.29
CA VAL A 70 -22.54 10.26 5.87
C VAL A 70 -22.93 9.07 6.74
N GLU A 71 -22.62 7.84 6.30
CA GLU A 71 -22.88 6.62 7.07
C GLU A 71 -22.03 6.54 8.36
N THR A 72 -20.80 7.06 8.33
CA THR A 72 -19.89 6.99 9.48
C THR A 72 -20.01 8.18 10.43
N MET A 73 -20.14 9.40 9.89
CA MET A 73 -20.09 10.66 10.65
C MET A 73 -21.45 11.35 10.78
N GLY A 74 -22.47 10.88 10.07
CA GLY A 74 -23.79 11.51 10.01
C GLY A 74 -23.91 12.60 8.96
N GLN A 75 -25.16 12.87 8.53
CA GLN A 75 -25.49 13.82 7.45
C GLN A 75 -25.02 15.27 7.76
N HIS A 76 -25.06 15.69 9.03
CA HIS A 76 -24.64 17.02 9.47
C HIS A 76 -23.12 17.25 9.26
N ASN A 77 -22.33 16.20 9.21
CA ASN A 77 -20.87 16.25 9.02
C ASN A 77 -20.44 16.05 7.56
N ALA A 78 -21.35 16.12 6.60
CA ALA A 78 -21.03 15.97 5.17
C ALA A 78 -19.98 16.98 4.65
N HIS A 79 -19.76 18.10 5.35
CA HIS A 79 -18.72 19.07 5.01
C HIS A 79 -17.29 18.51 5.13
N TRP A 80 -17.10 17.37 5.82
CA TRP A 80 -15.80 16.69 5.92
C TRP A 80 -15.44 15.85 4.68
N VAL A 81 -16.36 15.64 3.74
CA VAL A 81 -16.14 14.85 2.53
C VAL A 81 -14.88 15.24 1.76
N PRO A 82 -14.58 16.53 1.50
CA PRO A 82 -13.37 16.90 0.77
C PRO A 82 -12.08 16.53 1.51
N PHE A 83 -12.04 16.72 2.83
CA PHE A 83 -10.88 16.39 3.66
C PHE A 83 -10.63 14.87 3.68
N ILE A 84 -11.67 14.11 3.97
CA ILE A 84 -11.63 12.65 4.02
C ILE A 84 -11.27 12.07 2.64
N GLY A 85 -11.87 12.60 1.57
CA GLY A 85 -11.56 12.20 0.21
C GLY A 85 -10.12 12.49 -0.18
N THR A 86 -9.55 13.61 0.28
CA THR A 86 -8.14 13.94 0.03
C THR A 86 -7.21 12.96 0.71
N ILE A 87 -7.45 12.63 1.98
CA ILE A 87 -6.65 11.62 2.72
C ILE A 87 -6.74 10.27 2.01
N PHE A 88 -7.95 9.82 1.67
CA PHE A 88 -8.18 8.54 1.01
C PHE A 88 -7.45 8.43 -0.33
N LEU A 89 -7.64 9.41 -1.21
CA LEU A 89 -7.01 9.43 -2.54
C LEU A 89 -5.49 9.57 -2.45
N SER A 90 -4.99 10.43 -1.55
CA SER A 90 -3.54 10.58 -1.34
C SER A 90 -2.91 9.30 -0.81
N SER A 91 -3.61 8.59 0.08
CA SER A 91 -3.14 7.31 0.62
C SER A 91 -3.09 6.22 -0.45
N ILE A 92 -4.14 6.07 -1.26
CA ILE A 92 -4.18 5.10 -2.36
C ILE A 92 -3.10 5.41 -3.40
N CYS A 93 -3.07 6.65 -3.91
CA CYS A 93 -2.09 7.04 -4.93
C CYS A 93 -0.66 6.96 -4.39
N GLY A 94 -0.45 7.34 -3.11
CA GLY A 94 0.84 7.23 -2.44
C GLY A 94 1.32 5.79 -2.25
N SER A 95 0.41 4.84 -2.06
CA SER A 95 0.74 3.42 -2.02
C SER A 95 1.01 2.87 -3.42
N PHE A 96 0.18 3.22 -4.40
CA PHE A 96 0.25 2.68 -5.76
C PHE A 96 1.41 3.23 -6.59
N ILE A 97 1.97 4.40 -6.25
CA ILE A 97 3.12 4.95 -6.97
C ILE A 97 4.33 4.00 -6.92
N GLY A 98 4.43 3.17 -5.86
CA GLY A 98 5.45 2.12 -5.75
C GLY A 98 5.38 1.06 -6.85
N LEU A 99 4.19 0.79 -7.42
CA LEU A 99 4.00 -0.15 -8.53
C LEU A 99 4.70 0.28 -9.83
N THR A 100 5.03 1.56 -9.96
CA THR A 100 5.76 2.07 -11.13
C THR A 100 7.18 1.49 -11.25
N GLY A 101 7.73 0.93 -10.18
CA GLY A 101 9.09 0.38 -10.12
C GLY A 101 10.21 1.43 -10.09
N PHE A 102 9.92 2.69 -10.41
CA PHE A 102 10.89 3.79 -10.40
C PHE A 102 10.86 4.62 -9.12
N LEU A 103 9.69 4.68 -8.49
CA LEU A 103 9.44 5.48 -7.29
C LEU A 103 9.05 4.57 -6.13
N ARG A 104 9.54 4.91 -4.94
CA ARG A 104 9.13 4.22 -3.72
C ARG A 104 7.78 4.75 -3.25
N SER A 105 6.92 3.87 -2.73
CA SER A 105 5.66 4.27 -2.11
C SER A 105 5.90 5.32 -1.02
N SER A 106 5.17 6.44 -1.07
CA SER A 106 5.27 7.49 -0.04
C SER A 106 4.76 7.02 1.31
N THR A 107 3.82 6.08 1.33
CA THR A 107 3.27 5.47 2.56
C THR A 107 4.20 4.42 3.19
N ALA A 108 5.27 4.01 2.49
CA ALA A 108 6.35 3.21 3.04
C ALA A 108 7.37 4.04 3.86
N ASP A 109 7.08 5.31 4.12
CA ASP A 109 7.87 6.19 4.97
C ASP A 109 7.07 6.57 6.22
N LEU A 110 7.64 6.27 7.39
CA LEU A 110 7.01 6.58 8.67
C LEU A 110 6.80 8.08 8.86
N SER A 111 7.71 8.91 8.34
CA SER A 111 7.58 10.37 8.45
C SER A 111 6.32 10.87 7.77
N CYS A 112 5.98 10.35 6.60
CA CYS A 112 4.78 10.72 5.86
C CYS A 112 3.50 10.28 6.60
N THR A 113 3.44 9.02 7.03
CA THR A 113 2.26 8.48 7.72
C THR A 113 2.08 9.10 9.12
N MET A 114 3.18 9.45 9.79
CA MET A 114 3.16 10.14 11.09
C MET A 114 2.60 11.56 10.95
N VAL A 115 3.01 12.31 9.92
CA VAL A 115 2.47 13.66 9.66
C VAL A 115 0.95 13.59 9.42
N TRP A 116 0.46 12.63 8.66
CA TRP A 116 -0.98 12.47 8.45
C TRP A 116 -1.72 12.13 9.76
N ALA A 117 -1.18 11.21 10.55
CA ALA A 117 -1.79 10.84 11.83
C ALA A 117 -1.78 12.01 12.82
N LEU A 118 -0.68 12.77 12.88
CA LEU A 118 -0.60 13.98 13.73
C LEU A 118 -1.56 15.06 13.26
N MET A 119 -1.70 15.29 11.95
CA MET A 119 -2.67 16.24 11.41
C MET A 119 -4.09 15.88 11.84
N VAL A 120 -4.48 14.61 11.76
CA VAL A 120 -5.78 14.13 12.23
C VAL A 120 -5.93 14.36 13.73
N SER A 121 -4.91 14.06 14.55
CA SER A 121 -4.96 14.25 16.00
C SER A 121 -5.08 15.73 16.39
N VAL A 122 -4.37 16.63 15.70
CA VAL A 122 -4.50 18.07 15.91
C VAL A 122 -5.94 18.55 15.63
N ILE A 123 -6.57 18.02 14.57
CA ILE A 123 -7.98 18.32 14.25
C ILE A 123 -8.90 17.82 15.37
N ILE A 124 -8.67 16.62 15.90
CA ILE A 124 -9.44 16.04 17.00
C ILE A 124 -9.29 16.91 18.26
N TRP A 125 -8.06 17.24 18.64
CA TRP A 125 -7.80 18.10 19.81
C TRP A 125 -8.43 19.49 19.66
N TYR A 126 -8.31 20.09 18.47
CA TYR A 126 -8.92 21.38 18.20
C TYR A 126 -10.46 21.32 18.37
N ASN A 127 -11.12 20.32 17.83
CA ASN A 127 -12.57 20.17 17.96
C ASN A 127 -12.98 19.89 19.42
N ASN A 128 -12.27 19.03 20.13
CA ASN A 128 -12.52 18.75 21.53
C ASN A 128 -12.38 20.01 22.41
N ILE A 129 -11.32 20.80 22.19
CA ILE A 129 -11.11 22.05 22.93
C ILE A 129 -12.18 23.08 22.58
N LYS A 130 -12.56 23.17 21.31
CA LYS A 130 -13.60 24.10 20.84
C LYS A 130 -14.97 23.79 21.44
N ASN A 131 -15.32 22.51 21.58
CA ASN A 131 -16.63 22.06 22.05
C ASN A 131 -16.74 22.05 23.57
N ASN A 132 -15.69 21.57 24.28
CA ASN A 132 -15.72 21.36 25.73
C ASN A 132 -14.91 22.42 26.49
N GLY A 133 -14.21 23.30 25.79
CA GLY A 133 -13.24 24.21 26.38
C GLY A 133 -11.96 23.47 26.83
N LEU A 134 -10.89 24.22 27.09
CA LEU A 134 -9.60 23.64 27.50
C LEU A 134 -9.70 22.86 28.83
N ILE A 135 -10.43 23.44 29.81
CA ILE A 135 -10.62 22.80 31.13
C ILE A 135 -11.47 21.52 31.00
N GLY A 136 -12.55 21.58 30.20
CA GLY A 136 -13.41 20.44 29.95
C GLY A 136 -12.66 19.29 29.26
N TRP A 137 -11.83 19.59 28.27
CA TRP A 137 -10.98 18.62 27.59
C TRP A 137 -9.99 17.95 28.56
N LEU A 138 -9.29 18.74 29.40
CA LEU A 138 -8.38 18.19 30.42
C LEU A 138 -9.12 17.36 31.46
N LYS A 139 -10.34 17.79 31.87
CA LYS A 139 -11.16 17.02 32.80
C LYS A 139 -11.61 15.69 32.21
N GLY A 140 -11.85 15.61 30.89
CA GLY A 140 -12.19 14.38 30.19
C GLY A 140 -11.16 13.26 30.38
N PHE A 141 -9.87 13.58 30.58
CA PHE A 141 -8.86 12.57 30.89
C PHE A 141 -9.03 11.95 32.27
N THR A 142 -9.72 12.61 33.21
CA THR A 142 -9.94 12.10 34.57
C THR A 142 -11.25 11.35 34.72
N GLU A 143 -12.07 11.28 33.69
CA GLU A 143 -13.34 10.57 33.69
C GLU A 143 -13.15 9.11 33.23
N PRO A 144 -13.95 8.14 33.76
CA PRO A 144 -14.91 8.26 34.86
C PRO A 144 -14.26 8.27 36.25
N ILE A 145 -12.99 7.86 36.38
CA ILE A 145 -12.26 7.75 37.66
C ILE A 145 -10.87 8.34 37.48
N VAL A 146 -10.41 9.18 38.43
CA VAL A 146 -9.09 9.84 38.36
C VAL A 146 -7.91 8.84 38.17
N VAL A 147 -8.03 7.63 38.68
CA VAL A 147 -7.01 6.58 38.52
C VAL A 147 -6.79 6.20 37.06
N MET A 148 -7.77 6.42 36.15
CA MET A 148 -7.66 6.13 34.72
C MET A 148 -6.94 7.22 33.94
N THR A 149 -6.63 8.38 34.53
CA THR A 149 -5.94 9.48 33.88
C THR A 149 -4.66 9.06 33.13
N PRO A 150 -3.74 8.26 33.72
CA PRO A 150 -2.53 7.85 33.01
C PRO A 150 -2.84 6.99 31.77
N MET A 151 -3.85 6.11 31.85
CA MET A 151 -4.28 5.28 30.72
C MET A 151 -4.90 6.13 29.59
N ASN A 152 -5.76 7.07 29.94
CA ASN A 152 -6.40 7.95 28.97
C ASN A 152 -5.35 8.86 28.26
N LEU A 153 -4.38 9.38 29.02
CA LEU A 153 -3.29 10.18 28.45
C LEU A 153 -2.38 9.36 27.54
N ILE A 154 -2.03 8.14 27.94
CA ILE A 154 -1.27 7.22 27.09
C ILE A 154 -2.07 6.89 25.83
N GLY A 155 -3.37 6.63 25.94
CA GLY A 155 -4.27 6.38 24.83
C GLY A 155 -4.27 7.50 23.79
N GLU A 156 -4.33 8.75 24.24
CA GLU A 156 -4.32 9.94 23.36
C GLU A 156 -3.03 10.07 22.53
N ILE A 157 -1.89 9.75 23.13
CA ILE A 157 -0.59 9.73 22.43
C ILE A 157 -0.45 8.46 21.56
N ALA A 158 -0.92 7.34 22.06
CA ALA A 158 -0.82 6.08 21.36
C ALA A 158 -1.68 6.03 20.07
N GLN A 159 -2.77 6.78 20.03
CA GLN A 159 -3.69 6.81 18.89
C GLN A 159 -3.01 7.24 17.58
N PRO A 160 -2.38 8.44 17.45
CA PRO A 160 -1.68 8.85 16.23
C PRO A 160 -0.50 7.93 15.91
N VAL A 161 0.21 7.47 16.94
CA VAL A 161 1.33 6.54 16.77
C VAL A 161 0.85 5.22 16.18
N SER A 162 -0.22 4.64 16.72
CA SER A 162 -0.81 3.39 16.22
C SER A 162 -1.32 3.53 14.79
N MET A 163 -1.98 4.65 14.45
CA MET A 163 -2.45 4.92 13.08
C MET A 163 -1.29 5.00 12.08
N ALA A 164 -0.23 5.74 12.43
CA ALA A 164 0.95 5.90 11.59
C ALA A 164 1.68 4.57 11.37
N PHE A 165 1.97 3.84 12.46
CA PHE A 165 2.67 2.56 12.38
C PHE A 165 1.87 1.47 11.66
N ARG A 166 0.55 1.46 11.80
CA ARG A 166 -0.31 0.51 11.08
C ARG A 166 -0.21 0.74 9.58
N HIS A 167 -0.29 1.98 9.13
CA HIS A 167 -0.21 2.32 7.72
C HIS A 167 1.19 2.06 7.15
N PHE A 168 2.22 2.58 7.80
CA PHE A 168 3.61 2.34 7.46
C PHE A 168 3.97 0.84 7.48
N GLY A 169 3.60 0.12 8.55
CA GLY A 169 3.98 -1.26 8.76
C GLY A 169 3.43 -2.21 7.70
N ASN A 170 2.20 -1.99 7.22
CA ASN A 170 1.62 -2.80 6.17
C ASN A 170 2.33 -2.60 4.82
N VAL A 171 2.63 -1.36 4.45
CA VAL A 171 3.25 -1.05 3.15
C VAL A 171 4.75 -1.37 3.17
N ALA A 172 5.47 -0.89 4.18
CA ALA A 172 6.91 -1.14 4.30
C ALA A 172 7.20 -2.60 4.61
N GLY A 173 6.42 -3.22 5.52
CA GLY A 173 6.54 -4.63 5.86
C GLY A 173 6.28 -5.55 4.68
N GLY A 174 5.24 -5.26 3.88
CA GLY A 174 4.97 -5.94 2.63
C GLY A 174 6.15 -5.88 1.66
N GLY A 175 6.74 -4.69 1.49
CA GLY A 175 7.94 -4.51 0.67
C GLY A 175 9.14 -5.32 1.15
N VAL A 176 9.40 -5.36 2.46
CA VAL A 176 10.47 -6.19 3.04
C VAL A 176 10.24 -7.68 2.79
N ILE A 177 9.03 -8.18 3.06
CA ILE A 177 8.67 -9.59 2.84
C ILE A 177 8.84 -9.95 1.37
N THR A 178 8.35 -9.12 0.46
CA THR A 178 8.49 -9.32 -0.98
C THR A 178 9.96 -9.37 -1.40
N THR A 179 10.79 -8.44 -0.91
CA THR A 179 12.23 -8.42 -1.19
C THR A 179 12.94 -9.68 -0.70
N LEU A 180 12.60 -10.16 0.52
CA LEU A 180 13.16 -11.41 1.06
C LEU A 180 12.77 -12.63 0.22
N ILE A 181 11.53 -12.69 -0.23
CA ILE A 181 11.05 -13.78 -1.09
C ILE A 181 11.75 -13.74 -2.45
N TYR A 182 11.87 -12.57 -3.08
CA TYR A 182 12.62 -12.40 -4.33
C TYR A 182 14.06 -12.84 -4.18
N THR A 183 14.73 -12.44 -3.11
CA THR A 183 16.13 -12.82 -2.85
C THR A 183 16.27 -14.32 -2.62
N SER A 184 15.40 -14.90 -1.80
CA SER A 184 15.43 -16.35 -1.51
C SER A 184 15.17 -17.19 -2.77
N LEU A 185 14.19 -16.79 -3.58
CA LEU A 185 13.87 -17.49 -4.85
C LEU A 185 14.96 -17.27 -5.91
N SER A 186 15.60 -16.10 -5.91
CA SER A 186 16.78 -15.84 -6.77
C SER A 186 17.93 -16.77 -6.41
N LEU A 187 18.25 -16.93 -5.12
CA LEU A 187 19.28 -17.86 -4.65
C LEU A 187 18.92 -19.32 -4.98
N ALA A 188 17.68 -19.73 -4.74
CA ALA A 188 17.20 -21.06 -5.07
C ALA A 188 17.25 -21.31 -6.60
N SER A 189 16.88 -20.31 -7.40
CA SER A 189 16.97 -20.37 -8.86
C SER A 189 18.42 -20.52 -9.31
N ALA A 190 19.34 -19.73 -8.77
CA ALA A 190 20.76 -19.81 -9.08
C ALA A 190 21.34 -21.18 -8.70
N ALA A 191 20.98 -21.72 -7.54
CA ALA A 191 21.41 -23.06 -7.12
C ALA A 191 20.89 -24.15 -8.06
N LEU A 192 19.60 -24.07 -8.46
CA LEU A 192 18.98 -25.00 -9.40
C LEU A 192 19.66 -24.94 -10.78
N MET A 193 19.90 -23.74 -11.29
CA MET A 193 20.53 -23.55 -12.59
C MET A 193 21.99 -23.97 -12.57
N ASN A 194 22.75 -23.72 -11.51
CA ASN A 194 24.09 -24.21 -11.33
C ASN A 194 24.14 -25.76 -11.32
N LEU A 195 23.16 -26.42 -10.69
CA LEU A 195 23.06 -27.89 -10.70
C LEU A 195 22.80 -28.43 -12.10
N ILE A 196 21.93 -27.77 -12.88
CA ILE A 196 21.63 -28.14 -14.26
C ILE A 196 22.84 -27.87 -15.16
N SER A 197 23.50 -26.73 -15.01
CA SER A 197 24.65 -26.29 -15.79
C SER A 197 25.89 -27.16 -15.50
N ALA A 198 26.12 -27.56 -14.24
CA ALA A 198 27.22 -28.47 -13.86
C ALA A 198 27.15 -29.84 -14.57
N SER A 199 25.95 -30.26 -14.94
CA SER A 199 25.72 -31.51 -15.69
C SER A 199 25.83 -31.31 -17.20
N GLY A 200 26.20 -30.13 -17.68
CA GLY A 200 26.26 -29.74 -19.08
C GLY A 200 24.90 -29.73 -19.78
N TRP A 201 24.90 -29.60 -21.11
CA TRP A 201 23.69 -29.57 -21.93
C TRP A 201 22.87 -30.87 -21.89
N VAL A 202 23.45 -31.99 -21.41
CA VAL A 202 22.81 -33.32 -21.38
C VAL A 202 21.55 -33.31 -20.52
N VAL A 203 21.60 -32.77 -19.30
CA VAL A 203 20.44 -32.73 -18.41
C VAL A 203 19.33 -31.85 -19.00
N SER A 204 19.67 -30.75 -19.62
CA SER A 204 18.70 -29.89 -20.29
C SER A 204 17.96 -30.59 -21.43
N VAL A 205 18.70 -31.38 -22.24
CA VAL A 205 18.11 -32.19 -23.31
C VAL A 205 17.23 -33.30 -22.75
N VAL A 206 17.66 -33.98 -21.68
CA VAL A 206 16.85 -35.00 -21.00
C VAL A 206 15.55 -34.42 -20.45
N LEU A 207 15.59 -33.21 -19.85
CA LEU A 207 14.40 -32.51 -19.37
C LEU A 207 13.44 -32.13 -20.50
N LEU A 208 13.95 -31.72 -21.66
CA LEU A 208 13.13 -31.43 -22.84
C LEU A 208 12.51 -32.72 -23.43
N ALA A 209 13.26 -33.79 -23.48
CA ALA A 209 12.74 -35.09 -23.91
C ALA A 209 11.65 -35.60 -22.95
N ALA A 210 11.86 -35.47 -21.65
CA ALA A 210 10.86 -35.80 -20.63
C ALA A 210 9.60 -34.94 -20.77
N ALA A 211 9.75 -33.64 -21.05
CA ALA A 211 8.63 -32.72 -21.30
C ALA A 211 7.79 -33.18 -22.50
N ALA A 212 8.45 -33.54 -23.64
CA ALA A 212 7.78 -34.05 -24.81
C ALA A 212 7.04 -35.37 -24.51
N GLY A 213 7.68 -36.29 -23.79
CA GLY A 213 7.05 -37.53 -23.34
C GLY A 213 5.82 -37.31 -22.44
N LEU A 214 5.90 -36.40 -21.49
CA LEU A 214 4.80 -36.07 -20.59
C LEU A 214 3.61 -35.40 -21.33
N VAL A 215 3.88 -34.54 -22.31
CA VAL A 215 2.85 -33.98 -23.19
C VAL A 215 2.15 -35.06 -24.04
N VAL A 216 2.89 -36.02 -24.56
CA VAL A 216 2.32 -37.17 -25.28
C VAL A 216 1.47 -38.03 -24.34
N LEU A 217 1.95 -38.32 -23.13
CA LEU A 217 1.19 -39.03 -22.10
C LEU A 217 -0.08 -38.27 -21.68
N TRP A 218 -0.02 -36.94 -21.59
CA TRP A 218 -1.22 -36.12 -21.33
C TRP A 218 -2.27 -36.26 -22.44
N LYS A 219 -1.84 -36.20 -23.70
CA LYS A 219 -2.76 -36.44 -24.83
C LYS A 219 -3.41 -37.82 -24.80
N LYS A 220 -2.71 -38.84 -24.29
CA LYS A 220 -3.22 -40.21 -24.21
C LYS A 220 -4.04 -40.50 -22.96
N SER A 221 -3.69 -39.87 -21.79
CA SER A 221 -4.27 -40.18 -20.48
C SER A 221 -5.11 -39.05 -19.90
N THR A 222 -5.20 -37.85 -20.51
CA THR A 222 -5.94 -36.66 -20.09
C THR A 222 -5.66 -36.23 -18.64
N LYS A 223 -4.65 -36.73 -17.95
CA LYS A 223 -4.29 -36.37 -16.60
C LYS A 223 -3.64 -34.99 -16.60
N LYS A 224 -4.31 -33.99 -15.99
CA LYS A 224 -3.81 -32.59 -15.85
C LYS A 224 -2.42 -32.52 -15.22
N VAL A 225 -2.08 -33.43 -14.31
CA VAL A 225 -0.77 -33.47 -13.64
C VAL A 225 0.36 -33.70 -14.67
N ALA A 226 0.16 -34.59 -15.65
CA ALA A 226 1.18 -34.84 -16.70
C ALA A 226 1.43 -33.60 -17.56
N LEU A 227 0.40 -32.80 -17.83
CA LEU A 227 0.54 -31.52 -18.53
C LEU A 227 1.38 -30.53 -17.72
N VAL A 228 1.03 -30.34 -16.44
CA VAL A 228 1.73 -29.39 -15.57
C VAL A 228 3.20 -29.79 -15.40
N CYS A 229 3.48 -31.05 -15.11
CA CYS A 229 4.87 -31.56 -15.04
C CYS A 229 5.61 -31.42 -16.38
N GLY A 230 4.94 -31.65 -17.50
CA GLY A 230 5.51 -31.46 -18.82
C GLY A 230 5.87 -30.01 -19.11
N ILE A 231 5.01 -29.06 -18.74
CA ILE A 231 5.30 -27.62 -18.89
C ILE A 231 6.49 -27.23 -18.02
N ILE A 232 6.49 -27.62 -16.74
CA ILE A 232 7.59 -27.30 -15.80
C ILE A 232 8.91 -27.87 -16.31
N SER A 233 8.93 -29.12 -16.69
CA SER A 233 10.13 -29.79 -17.23
C SER A 233 10.60 -29.12 -18.52
N GLY A 234 9.68 -28.72 -19.40
CA GLY A 234 9.98 -28.03 -20.64
C GLY A 234 10.59 -26.65 -20.43
N VAL A 235 10.01 -25.88 -19.50
CA VAL A 235 10.53 -24.56 -19.13
C VAL A 235 11.93 -24.70 -18.54
N LEU A 236 12.14 -25.57 -17.55
CA LEU A 236 13.45 -25.82 -16.95
C LEU A 236 14.50 -26.32 -17.98
N GLY A 237 14.11 -27.20 -18.86
CA GLY A 237 15.00 -27.73 -19.91
C GLY A 237 15.40 -26.65 -20.92
N LEU A 238 14.45 -25.80 -21.35
CA LEU A 238 14.71 -24.71 -22.28
C LEU A 238 15.65 -23.67 -21.66
N PHE A 239 15.36 -23.22 -20.43
CA PHE A 239 16.21 -22.26 -19.75
C PHE A 239 17.59 -22.83 -19.44
N GLY A 240 17.70 -24.10 -19.03
CA GLY A 240 18.97 -24.75 -18.81
C GLY A 240 19.82 -24.86 -20.11
N LEU A 241 19.19 -25.06 -21.26
CA LEU A 241 19.87 -25.04 -22.56
C LEU A 241 20.37 -23.60 -22.91
N LEU A 242 19.54 -22.59 -22.70
CA LEU A 242 19.89 -21.21 -22.97
C LEU A 242 21.02 -20.70 -22.04
N GLU A 243 21.09 -21.20 -20.82
CA GLU A 243 22.19 -20.93 -19.91
C GLU A 243 23.47 -21.67 -20.31
N ALA A 244 23.35 -22.96 -20.67
CA ALA A 244 24.50 -23.76 -21.14
C ALA A 244 25.12 -23.22 -22.44
N THR A 245 24.30 -22.54 -23.28
CA THR A 245 24.78 -21.85 -24.49
C THR A 245 25.33 -20.46 -24.22
N GLY A 246 25.24 -19.94 -22.97
CA GLY A 246 25.70 -18.60 -22.60
C GLY A 246 24.83 -17.46 -23.12
N ILE A 247 23.68 -17.72 -23.73
CA ILE A 247 22.77 -16.71 -24.26
C ILE A 247 22.02 -15.98 -23.10
N LEU A 248 21.68 -16.74 -22.06
CA LEU A 248 20.97 -16.24 -20.88
C LEU A 248 21.70 -16.70 -19.62
N THR A 249 22.66 -15.91 -19.16
CA THR A 249 23.40 -16.18 -17.91
C THR A 249 22.75 -15.47 -16.73
N GLY A 250 22.45 -16.25 -15.65
CA GLY A 250 22.05 -15.66 -14.36
C GLY A 250 20.62 -15.17 -14.26
N ILE A 251 19.70 -15.61 -15.12
CA ILE A 251 18.29 -15.23 -15.02
C ILE A 251 17.59 -16.07 -13.94
N PRO A 252 17.06 -15.47 -12.87
CA PRO A 252 16.41 -16.20 -11.79
C PRO A 252 14.97 -16.58 -12.19
N ILE A 253 14.78 -17.77 -12.76
CA ILE A 253 13.49 -18.25 -13.31
C ILE A 253 12.40 -18.29 -12.25
N LEU A 254 12.72 -18.72 -11.02
CA LEU A 254 11.75 -18.83 -9.93
C LEU A 254 11.26 -17.48 -9.41
N THR A 255 11.91 -16.38 -9.77
CA THR A 255 11.45 -15.05 -9.38
C THR A 255 10.32 -14.51 -10.27
N TYR A 256 10.06 -15.17 -11.39
CA TYR A 256 8.93 -14.82 -12.25
C TYR A 256 7.69 -15.63 -11.84
N GLY A 257 6.58 -14.95 -11.63
CA GLY A 257 5.28 -15.57 -11.34
C GLY A 257 4.88 -15.52 -9.87
N ILE A 258 5.40 -16.38 -9.00
CA ILE A 258 4.99 -16.43 -7.59
C ILE A 258 5.20 -15.10 -6.84
N PRO A 259 6.39 -14.47 -6.89
CA PRO A 259 6.58 -13.17 -6.26
C PRO A 259 5.74 -12.05 -6.87
N ALA A 260 5.45 -12.08 -8.16
CA ALA A 260 4.60 -11.08 -8.80
C ALA A 260 3.16 -11.10 -8.23
N VAL A 261 2.62 -12.27 -7.91
CA VAL A 261 1.30 -12.40 -7.25
C VAL A 261 1.36 -11.83 -5.83
N LEU A 262 2.45 -12.09 -5.11
CA LEU A 262 2.65 -11.55 -3.76
C LEU A 262 2.82 -10.02 -3.78
N SER A 263 3.59 -9.48 -4.73
CA SER A 263 3.71 -8.03 -4.92
C SER A 263 2.34 -7.40 -5.21
N CYS A 264 1.56 -8.00 -6.10
CA CYS A 264 0.21 -7.53 -6.40
C CYS A 264 -0.67 -7.53 -5.13
N TYR A 265 -0.59 -8.57 -4.30
CA TYR A 265 -1.32 -8.63 -3.04
C TYR A 265 -0.87 -7.53 -2.06
N PHE A 266 0.43 -7.37 -1.80
CA PHE A 266 0.93 -6.40 -0.82
C PHE A 266 0.78 -4.96 -1.31
N ASP A 267 1.06 -4.68 -2.57
CA ASP A 267 1.08 -3.32 -3.10
C ASP A 267 -0.33 -2.82 -3.44
N ILE A 268 -1.18 -3.65 -4.05
CA ILE A 268 -2.52 -3.24 -4.48
C ILE A 268 -3.55 -3.50 -3.37
N PHE A 269 -3.73 -4.76 -2.98
CA PHE A 269 -4.79 -5.12 -2.04
C PHE A 269 -4.54 -4.58 -0.65
N SER A 270 -3.34 -4.83 -0.09
CA SER A 270 -3.00 -4.36 1.26
C SER A 270 -2.93 -2.83 1.30
N GLY A 271 -2.35 -2.18 0.26
CA GLY A 271 -2.31 -0.72 0.14
C GLY A 271 -3.71 -0.10 0.10
N PHE A 272 -4.63 -0.66 -0.67
CA PHE A 272 -6.02 -0.20 -0.74
C PHE A 272 -6.75 -0.38 0.59
N VAL A 273 -6.70 -1.60 1.17
CA VAL A 273 -7.34 -1.89 2.46
C VAL A 273 -6.81 -0.97 3.55
N GLN A 274 -5.50 -0.72 3.57
CA GLN A 274 -4.91 0.15 4.58
C GLN A 274 -5.32 1.62 4.40
N ALA A 275 -5.41 2.11 3.17
CA ALA A 275 -5.95 3.44 2.90
C ALA A 275 -7.39 3.58 3.39
N TYR A 276 -8.21 2.56 3.14
CA TYR A 276 -9.60 2.52 3.61
C TYR A 276 -9.69 2.50 5.15
N VAL A 277 -8.91 1.63 5.81
CA VAL A 277 -8.91 1.54 7.30
C VAL A 277 -8.41 2.83 7.94
N PHE A 278 -7.34 3.45 7.40
CA PHE A 278 -6.83 4.73 7.90
C PHE A 278 -7.90 5.82 7.80
N THR A 279 -8.59 5.89 6.66
CA THR A 279 -9.66 6.86 6.42
C THR A 279 -10.86 6.62 7.34
N LEU A 280 -11.27 5.34 7.50
CA LEU A 280 -12.36 4.97 8.40
C LEU A 280 -12.06 5.37 9.85
N LEU A 281 -10.85 5.08 10.34
CA LEU A 281 -10.42 5.48 11.68
C LEU A 281 -10.39 7.00 11.83
N THR A 282 -9.92 7.72 10.81
CA THR A 282 -9.94 9.19 10.79
C THR A 282 -11.37 9.72 10.95
N MET A 283 -12.34 9.16 10.23
CA MET A 283 -13.76 9.54 10.35
C MET A 283 -14.31 9.27 11.74
N VAL A 284 -14.09 8.06 12.27
CA VAL A 284 -14.60 7.66 13.58
C VAL A 284 -14.04 8.57 14.69
N TYR A 285 -12.74 8.85 14.64
CA TYR A 285 -12.10 9.69 15.66
C TYR A 285 -12.52 11.17 15.57
N ILE A 286 -12.62 11.72 14.36
CA ILE A 286 -13.11 13.09 14.17
C ILE A 286 -14.59 13.18 14.60
N SER A 287 -15.41 12.19 14.23
CA SER A 287 -16.84 12.15 14.62
C SER A 287 -17.02 12.13 16.14
N GLY A 288 -16.19 11.35 16.84
CA GLY A 288 -16.22 11.32 18.32
C GLY A 288 -15.79 12.64 19.01
N ALA A 289 -15.08 13.52 18.29
CA ALA A 289 -14.68 14.83 18.78
C ALA A 289 -15.66 15.96 18.38
N LEU A 290 -16.67 15.66 17.55
CA LEU A 290 -17.68 16.63 17.12
C LEU A 290 -18.90 16.59 18.07
N PRO A 291 -19.62 17.72 18.23
CA PRO A 291 -20.83 17.73 19.05
C PRO A 291 -21.91 16.84 18.42
N GLU A 292 -22.62 16.13 19.28
CA GLU A 292 -23.83 15.42 18.84
C GLU A 292 -24.86 16.43 18.28
N PRO A 293 -25.59 16.05 17.20
CA PRO A 293 -26.65 16.89 16.70
C PRO A 293 -27.67 17.13 17.82
N ALA A 294 -28.04 18.40 18.06
CA ALA A 294 -29.11 18.70 18.97
C ALA A 294 -30.35 17.87 18.57
N GLU A 295 -30.84 17.04 19.46
CA GLU A 295 -32.09 16.28 19.23
C GLU A 295 -33.16 17.27 18.76
N ALA A 296 -33.73 17.02 17.58
CA ALA A 296 -34.86 17.79 17.12
C ALA A 296 -35.95 17.68 18.21
N PRO A 297 -36.53 18.80 18.66
CA PRO A 297 -37.58 18.75 19.67
C PRO A 297 -38.65 17.81 19.18
N ALA A 298 -38.98 16.81 20.02
CA ALA A 298 -40.03 15.84 19.73
C ALA A 298 -41.34 16.59 19.38
N ALA A 299 -41.79 16.44 18.13
CA ALA A 299 -43.00 17.07 17.63
C ALA A 299 -44.24 16.36 18.13
#